data_d7d38b7be0adb11e3f29fc0c7d931607
#
_entry.id   d7d38b7be0adb11e3f29fc0c7d931607
#
_cell.length_a   1.000
_cell.length_b   1.000
_cell.length_c   1.000
_cell.angle_alpha   90.00
_cell.angle_beta   90.00
_cell.angle_gamma   90.00
#
_symmetry.space_group_name_H-M   'P 1'
#
loop_
_entity.id
_entity.type
_entity.pdbx_description
1 polymer ?
#
loop_
_entity_poly.entity_id
_entity_poly.type
_entity_poly.pdbx_seq_one_letter_code
_entity_poly.pdbx_strand_id
1 'polypeptide(L)'
;MSNHSAQNSELSLQAKGLLLVLMSNKDTWRPYIDELSKRSRNGRDAHRAAFDELKEAGYIRIYRKSFGRGKGIQNFPLVQDVPISDSYWEYWVSNLEKELSTE
;
A
#
# COMPACT_ATOMS: atom_id res chain seq x y z
N MET A 1 -3.18 -26.93 6.41
CA MET A 1 -2.32 -26.38 6.20
C MET A 1 -2.48 -25.10 5.77
N SER A 2 -2.05 -24.32 6.35
CA SER A 2 -2.22 -23.17 6.03
C SER A 2 -1.74 -22.87 4.83
N ASN A 3 -2.35 -22.28 4.16
CA ASN A 3 -1.93 -22.06 2.98
C ASN A 3 -1.50 -20.75 2.67
N HIS A 4 -1.40 -19.89 3.67
CA HIS A 4 -0.94 -18.61 3.38
C HIS A 4 0.44 -18.61 2.84
N SER A 5 1.31 -19.41 3.41
CA SER A 5 2.65 -19.41 2.88
C SER A 5 2.68 -19.96 1.49
N ALA A 6 1.84 -20.91 1.22
CA ALA A 6 1.82 -21.42 -0.12
C ALA A 6 1.35 -20.37 -1.09
N GLN A 7 0.40 -19.56 -0.67
CA GLN A 7 -0.03 -18.53 -1.54
C GLN A 7 1.00 -17.48 -1.68
N ASN A 8 1.76 -17.24 -0.66
CA ASN A 8 2.81 -16.27 -0.77
C ASN A 8 3.83 -16.66 -1.77
N SER A 9 3.93 -17.92 -2.09
CA SER A 9 4.88 -18.33 -3.08
C SER A 9 4.53 -17.77 -4.44
N GLU A 10 3.35 -17.25 -4.60
CA GLU A 10 3.02 -16.63 -5.85
C GLU A 10 3.60 -15.25 -5.97
N LEU A 11 4.06 -14.65 -4.92
CA LEU A 11 4.70 -13.36 -5.04
C LEU A 11 6.09 -13.52 -5.63
N SER A 12 6.46 -12.63 -6.53
CA SER A 12 7.79 -12.66 -7.08
C SER A 12 8.80 -12.29 -6.01
N LEU A 13 10.05 -12.60 -6.23
CA LEU A 13 11.08 -12.19 -5.32
C LEU A 13 11.16 -10.69 -5.19
N GLN A 14 10.91 -9.98 -6.27
CA GLN A 14 10.92 -8.54 -6.22
C GLN A 14 9.81 -8.01 -5.32
N ALA A 15 8.62 -8.61 -5.40
CA ALA A 15 7.52 -8.17 -4.56
C ALA A 15 7.81 -8.47 -3.11
N LYS A 16 8.38 -9.64 -2.81
CA LYS A 16 8.73 -9.97 -1.44
C LYS A 16 9.79 -9.04 -0.89
N GLY A 17 10.78 -8.72 -1.71
CA GLY A 17 11.81 -7.79 -1.28
C GLY A 17 11.27 -6.41 -1.01
N LEU A 18 10.39 -5.94 -1.88
CA LEU A 18 9.78 -4.64 -1.68
C LEU A 18 8.94 -4.63 -0.40
N LEU A 19 8.20 -5.69 -0.16
CA LEU A 19 7.40 -5.77 1.05
C LEU A 19 8.28 -5.67 2.29
N LEU A 20 9.40 -6.36 2.30
CA LEU A 20 10.31 -6.29 3.43
C LEU A 20 10.84 -4.88 3.64
N VAL A 21 11.18 -4.22 2.57
CA VAL A 21 11.68 -2.85 2.67
C VAL A 21 10.60 -1.93 3.23
N LEU A 22 9.38 -2.08 2.75
CA LEU A 22 8.30 -1.24 3.22
C LEU A 22 7.98 -1.51 4.68
N MET A 23 7.99 -2.78 5.07
CA MET A 23 7.69 -3.11 6.46
C MET A 23 8.77 -2.59 7.39
N SER A 24 10.00 -2.46 6.91
CA SER A 24 11.06 -1.97 7.75
C SER A 24 11.09 -0.47 7.86
N ASN A 25 10.41 0.24 6.99
CA ASN A 25 10.58 1.68 6.93
C ASN A 25 9.28 2.38 6.66
N LYS A 26 8.47 2.44 7.69
CA LYS A 26 7.13 2.97 7.55
C LYS A 26 7.11 4.41 7.06
N ASP A 27 8.11 5.17 7.43
CA ASP A 27 8.13 6.59 7.10
C ASP A 27 8.32 6.85 5.62
N THR A 28 8.73 5.84 4.86
CA THR A 28 8.94 6.04 3.43
C THR A 28 7.73 5.65 2.60
N TRP A 29 6.65 5.18 3.21
CA TRP A 29 5.52 4.69 2.43
C TRP A 29 4.92 5.78 1.55
N ARG A 30 4.60 6.92 2.13
CA ARG A 30 3.91 7.98 1.37
C ARG A 30 4.78 8.57 0.29
N PRO A 31 6.03 8.95 0.57
CA PRO A 31 6.86 9.47 -0.52
C PRO A 31 7.08 8.46 -1.62
N TYR A 32 7.23 7.17 -1.25
CA TYR A 32 7.46 6.16 -2.26
C TYR A 32 6.25 6.02 -3.17
N ILE A 33 5.06 5.99 -2.60
CA ILE A 33 3.85 5.85 -3.38
C ILE A 33 3.61 7.08 -4.23
N ASP A 34 3.89 8.26 -3.71
CA ASP A 34 3.77 9.47 -4.49
C ASP A 34 4.70 9.45 -5.68
N GLU A 35 5.91 8.98 -5.47
CA GLU A 35 6.85 8.90 -6.55
C GLU A 35 6.39 7.92 -7.62
N LEU A 36 5.87 6.78 -7.21
CA LEU A 36 5.37 5.82 -8.18
C LEU A 36 4.21 6.39 -8.98
N SER A 37 3.38 7.19 -8.36
CA SER A 37 2.27 7.77 -9.08
C SER A 37 2.69 8.70 -10.17
N LYS A 38 3.86 9.28 -10.05
CA LYS A 38 4.34 10.21 -11.03
C LYS A 38 5.11 9.56 -12.16
N ARG A 39 5.45 8.29 -12.01
CA ARG A 39 6.25 7.63 -13.02
C ARG A 39 5.41 7.24 -14.23
N SER A 40 6.10 7.09 -15.32
CA SER A 40 5.45 6.70 -16.53
C SER A 40 4.80 5.34 -16.38
N ARG A 41 3.75 5.09 -17.11
CA ARG A 41 3.11 3.85 -17.03
C ARG A 41 3.56 2.89 -18.06
N ASN A 42 4.68 3.01 -18.63
CA ASN A 42 5.06 2.13 -19.68
C ASN A 42 5.47 0.78 -19.21
N GLY A 43 5.35 0.49 -17.96
CA GLY A 43 5.42 -0.86 -17.50
C GLY A 43 6.76 -1.51 -17.38
N ARG A 44 7.81 -0.78 -17.58
CA ARG A 44 9.10 -1.39 -17.45
C ARG A 44 9.72 -1.17 -16.12
N ASP A 45 9.05 -0.53 -15.22
CA ASP A 45 9.59 -0.24 -13.91
C ASP A 45 9.36 -1.42 -13.01
N ALA A 46 10.41 -2.09 -12.61
CA ALA A 46 10.29 -3.26 -11.76
C ALA A 46 9.70 -2.93 -10.40
N HIS A 47 10.00 -1.74 -9.89
CA HIS A 47 9.43 -1.35 -8.61
C HIS A 47 7.92 -1.17 -8.72
N ARG A 48 7.46 -0.61 -9.81
CA ARG A 48 6.04 -0.45 -9.98
C ARG A 48 5.35 -1.78 -10.14
N ALA A 49 5.94 -2.69 -10.86
CA ALA A 49 5.36 -4.00 -11.05
C ALA A 49 5.27 -4.74 -9.70
N ALA A 50 6.30 -4.64 -8.88
CA ALA A 50 6.30 -5.28 -7.57
C ALA A 50 5.23 -4.66 -6.69
N PHE A 51 5.09 -3.34 -6.74
CA PHE A 51 4.09 -2.65 -5.94
C PHE A 51 2.69 -3.08 -6.36
N ASP A 52 2.42 -3.14 -7.65
CA ASP A 52 1.12 -3.56 -8.15
C ASP A 52 0.83 -4.99 -7.76
N GLU A 53 1.83 -5.83 -7.77
CA GLU A 53 1.66 -7.21 -7.37
C GLU A 53 1.24 -7.29 -5.91
N LEU A 54 1.86 -6.51 -5.05
CA LEU A 54 1.51 -6.50 -3.64
C LEU A 54 0.10 -5.94 -3.42
N LYS A 55 -0.28 -4.96 -4.20
CA LYS A 55 -1.62 -4.41 -4.10
C LYS A 55 -2.66 -5.45 -4.49
N GLU A 56 -2.42 -6.16 -5.58
CA GLU A 56 -3.39 -7.14 -6.03
C GLU A 56 -3.50 -8.31 -5.07
N ALA A 57 -2.40 -8.63 -4.41
CA ALA A 57 -2.42 -9.71 -3.45
C ALA A 57 -3.01 -9.31 -2.10
N GLY A 58 -3.26 -8.03 -1.91
CA GLY A 58 -3.89 -7.57 -0.68
C GLY A 58 -2.94 -7.15 0.43
N TYR A 59 -1.66 -7.06 0.14
CA TYR A 59 -0.68 -6.68 1.16
C TYR A 59 -0.56 -5.17 1.30
N ILE A 60 -1.02 -4.42 0.30
CA ILE A 60 -1.00 -2.97 0.32
C ILE A 60 -2.36 -2.45 -0.04
N ARG A 61 -2.90 -1.55 0.76
CA ARG A 61 -4.14 -0.86 0.42
C ARG A 61 -3.92 0.63 0.63
N ILE A 62 -4.51 1.44 -0.21
CA ILE A 62 -4.29 2.87 -0.16
C ILE A 62 -5.62 3.58 -0.01
N TYR A 63 -5.70 4.43 1.02
CA TYR A 63 -6.88 5.24 1.23
C TYR A 63 -6.59 6.61 0.64
N ARG A 64 -7.47 7.08 -0.22
CA ARG A 64 -7.31 8.38 -0.84
C ARG A 64 -8.33 9.31 -0.27
N LYS A 65 -7.90 10.49 0.13
CA LYS A 65 -8.81 11.45 0.69
C LYS A 65 -8.58 12.80 0.04
N SER A 66 -9.68 13.44 -0.34
CA SER A 66 -9.63 14.77 -0.90
C SER A 66 -9.83 15.76 0.22
N PHE A 67 -8.99 16.79 0.27
CA PHE A 67 -9.09 17.79 1.32
C PHE A 67 -9.73 19.07 0.81
N GLY A 68 -10.41 19.02 -0.30
CA GLY A 68 -11.15 20.18 -0.78
C GLY A 68 -10.43 20.88 -1.91
N ARG A 69 -11.02 21.97 -2.31
CA ARG A 69 -10.50 22.64 -3.45
C ARG A 69 -9.15 23.15 -3.19
N GLY A 70 -8.26 22.95 -4.10
CA GLY A 70 -6.92 23.50 -4.00
C GLY A 70 -6.02 22.76 -3.07
N LYS A 71 -6.54 21.78 -2.31
CA LYS A 71 -5.68 21.03 -1.42
C LYS A 71 -5.29 19.69 -1.97
N GLY A 72 -5.97 19.24 -2.99
CA GLY A 72 -5.59 18.01 -3.67
C GLY A 72 -6.00 16.76 -2.91
N ILE A 73 -5.50 15.66 -3.38
CA ILE A 73 -5.82 14.35 -2.82
C ILE A 73 -4.58 13.80 -2.19
N GLN A 74 -4.71 13.27 -0.99
CA GLN A 74 -3.59 12.63 -0.33
C GLN A 74 -3.82 11.15 -0.23
N ASN A 75 -2.76 10.39 -0.35
CA ASN A 75 -2.79 8.95 -0.27
C ASN A 75 -2.27 8.51 1.08
N PHE A 76 -2.99 7.58 1.71
CA PHE A 76 -2.59 7.05 3.00
C PHE A 76 -2.44 5.55 2.86
N PRO A 77 -1.23 5.06 2.68
CA PRO A 77 -1.05 3.64 2.42
C PRO A 77 -1.02 2.83 3.71
N LEU A 78 -1.52 1.63 3.62
CA LEU A 78 -1.39 0.65 4.69
C LEU A 78 -0.70 -0.56 4.13
N VAL A 79 0.38 -0.98 4.74
CA VAL A 79 1.17 -2.11 4.31
C VAL A 79 1.22 -3.13 5.44
N GLN A 80 0.96 -4.38 5.12
CA GLN A 80 1.03 -5.44 6.11
C GLN A 80 1.76 -6.62 5.53
N ASP A 81 2.26 -7.48 6.38
CA ASP A 81 2.95 -8.67 5.91
C ASP A 81 2.00 -9.85 5.74
N VAL A 82 0.71 -9.60 5.85
CA VAL A 82 -0.31 -10.58 5.52
C VAL A 82 -1.39 -9.85 4.75
N PRO A 83 -2.21 -10.55 4.01
CA PRO A 83 -3.28 -9.85 3.27
C PRO A 83 -4.19 -9.08 4.22
N ILE A 84 -4.55 -7.89 3.84
CA ILE A 84 -5.36 -7.02 4.66
C ILE A 84 -6.83 -7.38 4.48
N SER A 85 -7.50 -7.75 5.56
CA SER A 85 -8.91 -8.08 5.47
C SER A 85 -9.75 -6.83 5.35
N ASP A 86 -10.96 -6.99 4.85
CA ASP A 86 -11.87 -5.85 4.72
C ASP A 86 -12.21 -5.28 6.09
N SER A 87 -12.40 -6.12 7.08
CA SER A 87 -12.74 -5.62 8.40
C SER A 87 -11.61 -4.81 8.99
N TYR A 88 -10.39 -5.27 8.85
CA TYR A 88 -9.26 -4.51 9.36
C TYR A 88 -9.11 -3.21 8.61
N TRP A 89 -9.32 -3.25 7.30
CA TRP A 89 -9.22 -2.05 6.48
C TRP A 89 -10.23 -1.00 6.93
N GLU A 90 -11.46 -1.42 7.20
CA GLU A 90 -12.48 -0.49 7.63
C GLU A 90 -12.14 0.09 8.99
N TYR A 91 -11.63 -0.73 9.88
CA TYR A 91 -11.21 -0.26 11.18
C TYR A 91 -10.09 0.77 11.04
N TRP A 92 -9.11 0.48 10.22
CA TRP A 92 -7.98 1.37 10.03
C TRP A 92 -8.42 2.70 9.42
N VAL A 93 -9.28 2.65 8.41
CA VAL A 93 -9.76 3.87 7.78
C VAL A 93 -10.57 4.70 8.76
N SER A 94 -11.39 4.06 9.58
CA SER A 94 -12.19 4.76 10.55
C SER A 94 -11.31 5.51 11.53
N ASN A 95 -10.26 4.87 12.01
CA ASN A 95 -9.33 5.53 12.92
C ASN A 95 -8.59 6.66 12.24
N LEU A 96 -8.20 6.46 10.99
CA LEU A 96 -7.50 7.50 10.26
C LEU A 96 -8.40 8.72 10.09
N GLU A 97 -9.66 8.50 9.76
CA GLU A 97 -10.56 9.62 9.57
C GLU A 97 -10.78 10.37 10.86
N LYS A 98 -10.82 9.67 11.98
CA LYS A 98 -10.92 10.36 13.25
C LYS A 98 -9.72 11.25 13.50
N GLU A 99 -8.55 10.75 13.20
CA GLU A 99 -7.35 11.55 13.37
C GLU A 99 -7.36 12.76 12.46
N LEU A 100 -7.80 12.59 11.24
CA LEU A 100 -7.79 13.68 10.30
C LEU A 100 -8.83 14.74 10.63
N SER A 101 -9.87 14.36 11.33
CA SER A 101 -10.89 15.34 11.62
C SER A 101 -10.74 15.98 12.99
N THR A 102 -9.77 15.62 13.78
CA THR A 102 -9.60 16.25 15.06
C THR A 102 -8.80 17.52 14.95
N GLU A 103 -8.46 17.96 13.82
CA GLU A 103 -7.72 19.14 13.74
C GLU A 103 -8.43 20.33 13.99
#